data_de9781b65f5085beaf201e07bb0fc7ea
#
_entry.id   de9781b65f5085beaf201e07bb0fc7ea
#
_cell.length_a   1.000
_cell.length_b   1.000
_cell.length_c   1.000
_cell.angle_alpha   90.00
_cell.angle_beta   90.00
_cell.angle_gamma   90.00
#
_symmetry.space_group_name_H-M   'P 1'
#
loop_
_entity.id
_entity.type
_entity.pdbx_description
1 polymer ?
#
loop_
_entity_poly.entity_id
_entity_poly.type
_entity_poly.pdbx_seq_one_letter_code
_entity_poly.pdbx_strand_id
1 'polypeptide(L)'
;RDFCLSRGLGDVYKRQGYIQHLESRLDELEKSVLDGETSKFIRRMSVVRKELNRNNRMYAQLSEFAESLQEDASELFDISSSKRLSYFLRRAEHLRSETQMLREYATQICSEYQAQVDIVQNRVMKLLTIVTTIFMPLSLIAGWYGMNFSNMPELQWTYGYPAVIGAAVLIVAALIIWSVSYTHLTLP
;
A
#
# COMPACT_ATOMS: atom_id res chain seq x y z
N ARG A 1 35.88 -27.69 -22.27
CA ARG A 1 34.48 -27.42 -22.69
C ARG A 1 33.51 -27.57 -21.51
N ASP A 2 33.76 -28.46 -20.54
CA ASP A 2 32.88 -28.70 -19.38
C ASP A 2 32.96 -27.57 -18.31
N PHE A 3 34.04 -26.80 -18.30
CA PHE A 3 34.28 -25.75 -17.33
C PHE A 3 33.33 -24.52 -17.47
N CYS A 4 32.94 -24.18 -18.71
CA CYS A 4 31.97 -23.09 -18.95
C CYS A 4 30.56 -23.45 -18.53
N LEU A 5 30.17 -24.73 -18.66
CA LEU A 5 28.85 -25.24 -18.31
C LEU A 5 28.68 -25.41 -16.78
N SER A 6 29.73 -25.86 -16.08
CA SER A 6 29.71 -25.93 -14.63
C SER A 6 29.61 -24.56 -13.98
N ARG A 7 30.24 -23.55 -14.61
CA ARG A 7 30.15 -22.14 -14.18
C ARG A 7 28.74 -21.57 -14.40
N GLY A 8 28.10 -21.88 -15.54
CA GLY A 8 26.71 -21.49 -15.84
C GLY A 8 25.70 -22.11 -14.88
N LEU A 9 25.86 -23.39 -14.50
CA LEU A 9 25.01 -24.04 -13.49
C LEU A 9 25.23 -23.44 -12.10
N GLY A 10 26.46 -23.16 -11.72
CA GLY A 10 26.79 -22.50 -10.44
C GLY A 10 26.20 -21.10 -10.33
N ASP A 11 26.16 -20.34 -11.43
CA ASP A 11 25.54 -19.02 -11.47
C ASP A 11 24.00 -19.11 -11.39
N VAL A 12 23.39 -20.14 -11.94
CA VAL A 12 21.93 -20.37 -11.83
C VAL A 12 21.53 -20.74 -10.39
N TYR A 13 22.33 -21.55 -9.69
CA TYR A 13 22.09 -21.86 -8.28
C TYR A 13 22.22 -20.62 -7.38
N LYS A 14 23.23 -19.77 -7.61
CA LYS A 14 23.37 -18.49 -6.92
C LYS A 14 22.20 -17.55 -7.16
N ARG A 15 21.63 -17.57 -8.36
CA ARG A 15 20.47 -16.73 -8.74
C ARG A 15 19.18 -17.18 -8.08
N GLN A 16 18.99 -18.48 -7.87
CA GLN A 16 17.85 -19.00 -7.11
C GLN A 16 17.88 -18.55 -5.64
N GLY A 17 19.06 -18.62 -5.00
CA GLY A 17 19.26 -18.06 -3.67
C GLY A 17 19.01 -16.54 -3.60
N TYR A 18 19.30 -15.82 -4.68
CA TYR A 18 19.01 -14.38 -4.76
C TYR A 18 17.50 -14.09 -4.86
N ILE A 19 16.73 -14.88 -5.62
CA ILE A 19 15.27 -14.75 -5.70
C ILE A 19 14.63 -15.03 -4.35
N GLN A 20 15.07 -16.09 -3.63
CA GLN A 20 14.62 -16.39 -2.27
C GLN A 20 14.93 -15.24 -1.28
N HIS A 21 16.08 -14.59 -1.45
CA HIS A 21 16.41 -13.41 -0.65
C HIS A 21 15.47 -12.22 -0.93
N LEU A 22 15.09 -12.00 -2.19
CA LEU A 22 14.09 -10.97 -2.54
C LEU A 22 12.70 -11.30 -1.97
N GLU A 23 12.30 -12.55 -1.99
CA GLU A 23 11.07 -13.05 -1.38
C GLU A 23 11.07 -12.76 0.13
N SER A 24 12.10 -13.18 0.86
CA SER A 24 12.23 -12.88 2.28
C SER A 24 12.16 -11.38 2.61
N ARG A 25 12.72 -10.53 1.75
CA ARG A 25 12.61 -9.06 1.91
C ARG A 25 11.19 -8.55 1.67
N LEU A 26 10.41 -9.18 0.79
CA LEU A 26 9.01 -8.85 0.59
C LEU A 26 8.17 -9.28 1.80
N ASP A 27 8.42 -10.47 2.36
CA ASP A 27 7.75 -10.97 3.56
C ASP A 27 8.00 -10.04 4.77
N GLU A 28 9.24 -9.55 4.93
CA GLU A 28 9.56 -8.55 5.95
C GLU A 28 8.79 -7.24 5.75
N LEU A 29 8.61 -6.80 4.49
CA LEU A 29 7.86 -5.59 4.16
C LEU A 29 6.37 -5.78 4.41
N GLU A 30 5.80 -6.92 4.05
CA GLU A 30 4.41 -7.27 4.34
C GLU A 30 4.16 -7.24 5.85
N LYS A 31 5.00 -7.92 6.61
CA LYS A 31 4.91 -7.92 8.08
C LYS A 31 4.99 -6.52 8.65
N SER A 32 5.89 -5.66 8.15
CA SER A 32 5.99 -4.27 8.60
C SER A 32 4.73 -3.45 8.33
N VAL A 33 4.02 -3.73 7.23
CA VAL A 33 2.72 -3.10 6.91
C VAL A 33 1.65 -3.57 7.89
N LEU A 34 1.57 -4.88 8.17
CA LEU A 34 0.61 -5.44 9.11
C LEU A 34 0.84 -4.95 10.54
N ASP A 35 2.09 -4.78 10.95
CA ASP A 35 2.49 -4.26 12.26
C ASP A 35 2.33 -2.72 12.37
N GLY A 36 1.98 -2.05 11.26
CA GLY A 36 1.78 -0.59 11.21
C GLY A 36 3.07 0.24 11.15
N GLU A 37 4.23 -0.41 10.97
CA GLU A 37 5.53 0.26 10.81
C GLU A 37 5.76 0.73 9.37
N THR A 38 5.12 1.84 9.00
CA THR A 38 5.10 2.31 7.60
C THR A 38 6.18 3.35 7.24
N SER A 39 6.93 3.85 8.22
CA SER A 39 7.81 5.03 8.05
C SER A 39 8.92 4.89 6.97
N LYS A 40 9.37 3.69 6.66
CA LYS A 40 10.41 3.42 5.65
C LYS A 40 9.94 2.50 4.52
N PHE A 41 8.67 2.14 4.52
CA PHE A 41 8.09 1.17 3.59
C PHE A 41 8.33 1.56 2.11
N ILE A 42 7.91 2.76 1.70
CA ILE A 42 8.00 3.23 0.31
C ILE A 42 9.44 3.13 -0.23
N ARG A 43 10.42 3.56 0.57
CA ARG A 43 11.83 3.53 0.17
C ARG A 43 12.35 2.09 0.01
N ARG A 44 12.05 1.20 0.96
CA ARG A 44 12.44 -0.21 0.91
C ARG A 44 11.78 -0.92 -0.26
N MET A 45 10.48 -0.74 -0.44
CA MET A 45 9.70 -1.33 -1.53
C MET A 45 10.21 -0.87 -2.89
N SER A 46 10.56 0.42 -3.06
CA SER A 46 11.09 0.94 -4.32
C SER A 46 12.40 0.26 -4.73
N VAL A 47 13.27 -0.06 -3.77
CA VAL A 47 14.53 -0.78 -4.01
C VAL A 47 14.23 -2.21 -4.48
N VAL A 48 13.38 -2.94 -3.77
CA VAL A 48 13.01 -4.33 -4.13
C VAL A 48 12.35 -4.37 -5.53
N ARG A 49 11.41 -3.48 -5.82
CA ARG A 49 10.76 -3.39 -7.14
C ARG A 49 11.75 -3.09 -8.26
N LYS A 50 12.74 -2.23 -8.02
CA LYS A 50 13.79 -1.94 -9.00
C LYS A 50 14.65 -3.18 -9.28
N GLU A 51 14.99 -3.95 -8.26
CA GLU A 51 15.74 -5.20 -8.39
C GLU A 51 14.92 -6.26 -9.13
N LEU A 52 13.65 -6.45 -8.79
CA LEU A 52 12.74 -7.37 -9.47
C LEU A 52 12.57 -7.02 -10.96
N ASN A 53 12.36 -5.74 -11.28
CA ASN A 53 12.22 -5.28 -12.66
C ASN A 53 13.50 -5.49 -13.47
N ARG A 54 14.67 -5.31 -12.86
CA ARG A 54 15.97 -5.57 -13.52
C ARG A 54 16.13 -7.06 -13.82
N ASN A 55 15.81 -7.91 -12.85
CA ASN A 55 15.92 -9.36 -13.00
C ASN A 55 14.95 -9.90 -14.06
N ASN A 56 13.70 -9.43 -14.03
CA ASN A 56 12.69 -9.84 -15.01
C ASN A 56 13.12 -9.49 -16.45
N ARG A 57 13.65 -8.29 -16.67
CA ARG A 57 14.20 -7.89 -17.99
C ARG A 57 15.38 -8.76 -18.40
N MET A 58 16.28 -9.04 -17.48
CA MET A 58 17.46 -9.89 -17.76
C MET A 58 17.03 -11.32 -18.12
N TYR A 59 16.10 -11.91 -17.39
CA TYR A 59 15.62 -13.26 -17.71
C TYR A 59 14.81 -13.29 -19.01
N ALA A 60 14.04 -12.24 -19.33
CA ALA A 60 13.35 -12.13 -20.61
C ALA A 60 14.36 -12.10 -21.77
N GLN A 61 15.42 -11.29 -21.68
CA GLN A 61 16.48 -11.25 -22.70
C GLN A 61 17.24 -12.58 -22.83
N LEU A 62 17.48 -13.27 -21.71
CA LEU A 62 18.12 -14.59 -21.73
C LEU A 62 17.22 -15.65 -22.39
N SER A 63 15.93 -15.61 -22.16
CA SER A 63 14.98 -16.53 -22.82
C SER A 63 14.92 -16.27 -24.32
N GLU A 64 14.77 -15.01 -24.74
CA GLU A 64 14.74 -14.60 -26.14
C GLU A 64 16.04 -14.98 -26.88
N PHE A 65 17.19 -14.74 -26.26
CA PHE A 65 18.47 -15.14 -26.82
C PHE A 65 18.60 -16.67 -26.96
N ALA A 66 18.12 -17.44 -25.96
CA ALA A 66 18.18 -18.90 -26.03
C ALA A 66 17.21 -19.46 -27.09
N GLU A 67 16.03 -18.85 -27.29
CA GLU A 67 15.10 -19.18 -28.35
C GLU A 67 15.71 -18.93 -29.74
N SER A 68 16.27 -17.74 -29.97
CA SER A 68 16.95 -17.42 -31.23
C SER A 68 18.09 -18.39 -31.55
N LEU A 69 18.89 -18.74 -30.52
CA LEU A 69 19.95 -19.76 -30.71
C LEU A 69 19.39 -21.13 -31.03
N GLN A 70 18.22 -21.50 -30.53
CA GLN A 70 17.59 -22.80 -30.80
C GLN A 70 17.03 -22.85 -32.22
N GLU A 71 16.50 -21.73 -32.73
CA GLU A 71 16.00 -21.62 -34.12
C GLU A 71 17.14 -21.67 -35.15
N ASP A 72 18.18 -20.84 -34.94
CA ASP A 72 19.32 -20.76 -35.88
C ASP A 72 20.22 -22.01 -35.84
N ALA A 73 20.18 -22.74 -34.75
CA ALA A 73 21.13 -23.79 -34.44
C ALA A 73 20.69 -25.20 -34.87
N SER A 74 19.51 -25.35 -35.43
CA SER A 74 18.98 -26.66 -35.87
C SER A 74 19.89 -27.38 -36.90
N GLU A 75 20.72 -26.62 -37.62
CA GLU A 75 21.68 -27.15 -38.60
C GLU A 75 23.14 -27.26 -38.07
N LEU A 76 23.48 -26.56 -36.98
CA LEU A 76 24.88 -26.38 -36.54
C LEU A 76 25.24 -27.12 -35.25
N PHE A 77 24.25 -27.52 -34.43
CA PHE A 77 24.50 -28.12 -33.12
C PHE A 77 24.25 -29.61 -33.07
N ASP A 78 25.16 -30.34 -32.43
CA ASP A 78 25.02 -31.73 -32.06
C ASP A 78 23.82 -31.89 -31.06
N ILE A 79 23.17 -33.05 -31.11
CA ILE A 79 22.01 -33.43 -30.29
C ILE A 79 22.24 -33.17 -28.79
N SER A 80 23.47 -33.36 -28.32
CA SER A 80 23.84 -33.11 -26.91
C SER A 80 23.83 -31.63 -26.55
N SER A 81 24.20 -30.75 -27.49
CA SER A 81 24.21 -29.28 -27.31
C SER A 81 22.81 -28.70 -27.36
N SER A 82 21.95 -29.21 -28.22
CA SER A 82 20.54 -28.84 -28.32
C SER A 82 19.77 -29.18 -27.03
N LYS A 83 20.01 -30.35 -26.43
CA LYS A 83 19.41 -30.73 -25.13
C LYS A 83 19.84 -29.81 -23.99
N ARG A 84 21.10 -29.37 -24.00
CA ARG A 84 21.61 -28.43 -22.98
C ARG A 84 21.02 -27.06 -23.13
N LEU A 85 20.85 -26.57 -24.37
CA LEU A 85 20.22 -25.29 -24.67
C LEU A 85 18.75 -25.28 -24.26
N SER A 86 18.00 -26.34 -24.56
CA SER A 86 16.60 -26.46 -24.13
C SER A 86 16.44 -26.57 -22.59
N TYR A 87 17.39 -27.15 -21.86
CA TYR A 87 17.42 -27.11 -20.40
C TYR A 87 17.67 -25.69 -19.87
N PHE A 88 18.60 -24.96 -20.50
CA PHE A 88 18.88 -23.57 -20.14
C PHE A 88 17.68 -22.66 -20.38
N LEU A 89 17.01 -22.79 -21.53
CA LEU A 89 15.79 -22.05 -21.87
C LEU A 89 14.71 -22.28 -20.79
N ARG A 90 14.35 -23.53 -20.51
CA ARG A 90 13.36 -23.85 -19.47
C ARG A 90 13.71 -23.27 -18.12
N ARG A 91 15.02 -23.22 -17.79
CA ARG A 91 15.45 -22.65 -16.52
C ARG A 91 15.36 -21.12 -16.50
N ALA A 92 15.68 -20.44 -17.61
CA ALA A 92 15.52 -19.00 -17.75
C ALA A 92 14.03 -18.60 -17.66
N GLU A 93 13.16 -19.34 -18.33
CA GLU A 93 11.70 -19.16 -18.25
C GLU A 93 11.15 -19.35 -16.82
N HIS A 94 11.62 -20.37 -16.12
CA HIS A 94 11.23 -20.62 -14.74
C HIS A 94 11.62 -19.44 -13.84
N LEU A 95 12.87 -18.94 -13.92
CA LEU A 95 13.32 -17.79 -13.15
C LEU A 95 12.58 -16.50 -13.52
N ARG A 96 12.20 -16.35 -14.80
CA ARG A 96 11.34 -15.25 -15.26
C ARG A 96 9.95 -15.34 -14.62
N SER A 97 9.34 -16.53 -14.61
CA SER A 97 8.04 -16.76 -14.00
C SER A 97 8.07 -16.49 -12.47
N GLU A 98 9.08 -17.01 -11.76
CA GLU A 98 9.26 -16.72 -10.32
C GLU A 98 9.40 -15.21 -10.07
N THR A 99 10.21 -14.53 -10.88
CA THR A 99 10.38 -13.06 -10.74
C THR A 99 9.09 -12.31 -11.03
N GLN A 100 8.28 -12.80 -11.97
CA GLN A 100 6.97 -12.20 -12.26
C GLN A 100 6.00 -12.36 -11.08
N MET A 101 5.92 -13.54 -10.47
CA MET A 101 5.12 -13.78 -9.27
C MET A 101 5.53 -12.84 -8.12
N LEU A 102 6.83 -12.66 -7.89
CA LEU A 102 7.31 -11.72 -6.86
C LEU A 102 6.97 -10.25 -7.17
N ARG A 103 6.90 -9.86 -8.45
CA ARG A 103 6.44 -8.53 -8.86
C ARG A 103 4.96 -8.32 -8.56
N GLU A 104 4.15 -9.33 -8.79
CA GLU A 104 2.72 -9.31 -8.48
C GLU A 104 2.51 -9.26 -6.96
N TYR A 105 3.26 -10.06 -6.20
CA TYR A 105 3.27 -10.02 -4.74
C TYR A 105 3.70 -8.64 -4.21
N ALA A 106 4.76 -8.03 -4.75
CA ALA A 106 5.16 -6.67 -4.40
C ALA A 106 4.06 -5.63 -4.69
N THR A 107 3.24 -5.84 -5.71
CA THR A 107 2.10 -4.96 -6.03
C THR A 107 0.97 -5.16 -5.03
N GLN A 108 0.70 -6.40 -4.61
CA GLN A 108 -0.28 -6.70 -3.58
C GLN A 108 0.09 -6.02 -2.25
N ILE A 109 1.34 -6.16 -1.79
CA ILE A 109 1.80 -5.49 -0.55
C ILE A 109 1.64 -3.97 -0.64
N CYS A 110 1.87 -3.38 -1.83
CA CYS A 110 1.63 -1.95 -2.03
C CYS A 110 0.16 -1.57 -1.88
N SER A 111 -0.77 -2.41 -2.37
CA SER A 111 -2.21 -2.15 -2.22
C SER A 111 -2.68 -2.30 -0.77
N GLU A 112 -2.12 -3.25 -0.04
CA GLU A 112 -2.36 -3.42 1.40
C GLU A 112 -1.85 -2.23 2.21
N TYR A 113 -0.66 -1.72 1.87
CA TYR A 113 -0.14 -0.49 2.47
C TYR A 113 -1.07 0.71 2.23
N GLN A 114 -1.58 0.89 1.00
CA GLN A 114 -2.54 1.95 0.69
C GLN A 114 -3.83 1.80 1.50
N ALA A 115 -4.37 0.58 1.59
CA ALA A 115 -5.55 0.31 2.40
C ALA A 115 -5.34 0.67 3.89
N GLN A 116 -4.17 0.38 4.46
CA GLN A 116 -3.84 0.78 5.83
C GLN A 116 -3.76 2.30 6.00
N VAL A 117 -3.14 3.00 5.04
CA VAL A 117 -3.07 4.47 5.03
C VAL A 117 -4.47 5.07 4.96
N ASP A 118 -5.34 4.53 4.11
CA ASP A 118 -6.73 4.99 3.94
C ASP A 118 -7.56 4.78 5.21
N ILE A 119 -7.36 3.66 5.91
CA ILE A 119 -8.01 3.40 7.21
C ILE A 119 -7.61 4.47 8.24
N VAL A 120 -6.32 4.77 8.34
CA VAL A 120 -5.81 5.79 9.27
C VAL A 120 -6.34 7.18 8.89
N GLN A 121 -6.29 7.53 7.61
CA GLN A 121 -6.81 8.81 7.10
C GLN A 121 -8.30 8.95 7.38
N ASN A 122 -9.10 7.93 7.11
CA ASN A 122 -10.53 7.93 7.38
C ASN A 122 -10.83 8.10 8.88
N ARG A 123 -10.03 7.50 9.76
CA ARG A 123 -10.14 7.68 11.21
C ARG A 123 -9.91 9.14 11.61
N VAL A 124 -8.87 9.77 11.08
CA VAL A 124 -8.56 11.18 11.35
C VAL A 124 -9.66 12.10 10.82
N MET A 125 -10.15 11.83 9.59
CA MET A 125 -11.25 12.60 8.99
C MET A 125 -12.54 12.47 9.81
N LYS A 126 -12.89 11.27 10.28
CA LYS A 126 -14.04 11.07 11.18
C LYS A 126 -13.90 11.89 12.46
N LEU A 127 -12.75 11.85 13.11
CA LEU A 127 -12.49 12.64 14.33
C LEU A 127 -12.65 14.14 14.06
N LEU A 128 -12.04 14.63 12.96
CA LEU A 128 -12.14 16.04 12.58
C LEU A 128 -13.58 16.46 12.31
N THR A 129 -14.34 15.63 11.58
CA THR A 129 -15.76 15.90 11.28
C THR A 129 -16.59 15.97 12.56
N ILE A 130 -16.40 15.05 13.50
CA ILE A 130 -17.13 15.07 14.79
C ILE A 130 -16.81 16.35 15.56
N VAL A 131 -15.53 16.70 15.67
CA VAL A 131 -15.10 17.92 16.36
C VAL A 131 -15.72 19.17 15.71
N THR A 132 -15.59 19.31 14.39
CA THR A 132 -16.13 20.49 13.69
C THR A 132 -17.65 20.55 13.77
N THR A 133 -18.35 19.44 13.68
CA THR A 133 -19.82 19.40 13.76
C THR A 133 -20.32 19.84 15.14
N ILE A 134 -19.59 19.52 16.21
CA ILE A 134 -19.93 19.95 17.58
C ILE A 134 -19.56 21.42 17.82
N PHE A 135 -18.36 21.84 17.40
CA PHE A 135 -17.89 23.19 17.71
C PHE A 135 -18.48 24.29 16.82
N MET A 136 -18.88 23.96 15.57
CA MET A 136 -19.43 24.96 14.65
C MET A 136 -20.69 25.65 15.20
N PRO A 137 -21.76 24.96 15.63
CA PRO A 137 -22.95 25.62 16.20
C PRO A 137 -22.66 26.32 17.53
N LEU A 138 -21.77 25.77 18.36
CA LEU A 138 -21.36 26.44 19.60
C LEU A 138 -20.64 27.75 19.35
N SER A 139 -19.72 27.76 18.36
CA SER A 139 -19.01 28.98 17.95
C SER A 139 -19.93 30.03 17.36
N LEU A 140 -20.96 29.60 16.63
CA LEU A 140 -21.98 30.49 16.10
C LEU A 140 -22.78 31.15 17.24
N ILE A 141 -23.24 30.36 18.22
CA ILE A 141 -23.98 30.88 19.39
C ILE A 141 -23.12 31.83 20.18
N ALA A 142 -21.87 31.41 20.51
CA ALA A 142 -20.93 32.24 21.27
C ALA A 142 -20.57 33.54 20.53
N GLY A 143 -20.39 33.48 19.20
CA GLY A 143 -20.13 34.64 18.35
C GLY A 143 -21.32 35.60 18.29
N TRP A 144 -22.54 35.06 18.16
CA TRP A 144 -23.76 35.85 18.09
C TRP A 144 -24.00 36.62 19.40
N TYR A 145 -23.95 35.93 20.55
CA TYR A 145 -24.11 36.57 21.85
C TYR A 145 -22.87 37.33 22.35
N GLY A 146 -21.71 37.14 21.74
CA GLY A 146 -20.50 37.92 21.96
C GLY A 146 -20.44 39.25 21.21
N MET A 147 -21.42 39.57 20.36
CA MET A 147 -21.48 40.85 19.63
C MET A 147 -21.92 41.98 20.53
N ASN A 148 -21.25 43.14 20.42
CA ASN A 148 -21.54 44.34 21.20
C ASN A 148 -22.70 45.15 20.62
N PHE A 149 -23.86 44.55 20.42
CA PHE A 149 -25.07 45.27 20.04
C PHE A 149 -25.74 45.90 21.26
N SER A 150 -26.05 47.20 21.19
CA SER A 150 -26.70 47.92 22.28
C SER A 150 -28.19 47.59 22.49
N ASN A 151 -28.80 46.86 21.58
CA ASN A 151 -30.25 46.57 21.56
C ASN A 151 -30.51 45.10 21.28
N MET A 152 -30.17 44.23 22.26
CA MET A 152 -30.52 42.80 22.20
C MET A 152 -31.61 42.52 23.27
N PRO A 153 -32.89 42.36 22.90
CA PRO A 153 -33.97 42.17 23.89
C PRO A 153 -33.82 40.83 24.67
N GLU A 154 -33.16 39.86 24.11
CA GLU A 154 -32.92 38.56 24.76
C GLU A 154 -31.98 38.67 25.96
N LEU A 155 -31.05 39.64 25.98
CA LEU A 155 -30.13 39.87 27.10
C LEU A 155 -30.81 40.59 28.29
N GLN A 156 -31.95 41.24 28.10
CA GLN A 156 -32.74 41.87 29.16
C GLN A 156 -33.69 40.92 29.85
N TRP A 157 -33.86 39.69 29.31
CA TRP A 157 -34.72 38.70 29.88
C TRP A 157 -34.02 37.95 31.01
N THR A 158 -34.66 37.88 32.20
CA THR A 158 -34.10 37.28 33.43
C THR A 158 -33.67 35.81 33.23
N TYR A 159 -34.32 35.07 32.35
CA TYR A 159 -34.01 33.69 32.00
C TYR A 159 -33.25 33.53 30.69
N GLY A 160 -32.82 34.60 30.05
CA GLY A 160 -32.13 34.57 28.76
C GLY A 160 -30.83 33.78 28.80
N TYR A 161 -29.98 34.05 29.80
CA TYR A 161 -28.70 33.33 29.94
C TYR A 161 -28.83 31.83 30.20
N PRO A 162 -29.66 31.36 31.18
CA PRO A 162 -29.88 29.91 31.34
C PRO A 162 -30.58 29.26 30.13
N ALA A 163 -31.45 29.97 29.40
CA ALA A 163 -32.07 29.46 28.19
C ALA A 163 -31.07 29.21 27.05
N VAL A 164 -30.12 30.13 26.83
CA VAL A 164 -29.05 29.95 25.83
C VAL A 164 -28.13 28.79 26.19
N ILE A 165 -27.74 28.65 27.46
CA ILE A 165 -26.94 27.50 27.91
C ILE A 165 -27.73 26.20 27.70
N GLY A 166 -29.00 26.15 28.07
CA GLY A 166 -29.87 24.99 27.88
C GLY A 166 -30.00 24.59 26.40
N ALA A 167 -30.19 25.58 25.51
CA ALA A 167 -30.23 25.36 24.06
C ALA A 167 -28.89 24.81 23.53
N ALA A 168 -27.76 25.39 23.96
CA ALA A 168 -26.43 24.91 23.57
C ALA A 168 -26.20 23.44 24.00
N VAL A 169 -26.56 23.09 25.25
CA VAL A 169 -26.44 21.70 25.75
C VAL A 169 -27.34 20.75 24.96
N LEU A 170 -28.59 21.15 24.65
CA LEU A 170 -29.50 20.34 23.85
C LEU A 170 -28.97 20.10 22.43
N ILE A 171 -28.43 21.13 21.79
CA ILE A 171 -27.81 21.02 20.45
C ILE A 171 -26.65 20.04 20.50
N VAL A 172 -25.73 20.16 21.46
CA VAL A 172 -24.59 19.24 21.61
C VAL A 172 -25.07 17.81 21.87
N ALA A 173 -26.03 17.60 22.76
CA ALA A 173 -26.58 16.28 23.04
C ALA A 173 -27.22 15.65 21.80
N ALA A 174 -28.01 16.42 21.06
CA ALA A 174 -28.63 15.96 19.81
C ALA A 174 -27.57 15.59 18.75
N LEU A 175 -26.51 16.40 18.60
CA LEU A 175 -25.42 16.13 17.66
C LEU A 175 -24.60 14.89 18.05
N ILE A 176 -24.35 14.69 19.34
CA ILE A 176 -23.68 13.47 19.84
C ILE A 176 -24.54 12.24 19.56
N ILE A 177 -25.83 12.25 19.88
CA ILE A 177 -26.73 11.14 19.61
C ILE A 177 -26.80 10.84 18.12
N TRP A 178 -26.92 11.87 17.28
CA TRP A 178 -26.95 11.72 15.82
C TRP A 178 -25.62 11.16 15.28
N SER A 179 -24.49 11.65 15.77
CA SER A 179 -23.15 11.18 15.38
C SER A 179 -22.92 9.71 15.77
N VAL A 180 -23.34 9.30 16.97
CA VAL A 180 -23.25 7.90 17.43
C VAL A 180 -24.18 7.01 16.59
N SER A 181 -25.42 7.44 16.34
CA SER A 181 -26.37 6.70 15.50
C SER A 181 -25.84 6.52 14.07
N TYR A 182 -25.26 7.56 13.49
CA TYR A 182 -24.67 7.50 12.14
C TYR A 182 -23.45 6.58 12.07
N THR A 183 -22.57 6.59 13.10
CA THR A 183 -21.41 5.71 13.14
C THR A 183 -21.80 4.23 13.31
N HIS A 184 -22.89 3.93 14.02
CA HIS A 184 -23.41 2.55 14.13
C HIS A 184 -24.07 2.03 12.85
N LEU A 185 -24.66 2.91 12.01
CA LEU A 185 -25.29 2.49 10.76
C LEU A 185 -24.30 2.28 9.59
N THR A 186 -23.08 2.86 9.67
CA THR A 186 -22.08 2.83 8.59
C THR A 186 -20.93 1.84 8.81
N LEU A 187 -20.99 1.03 9.86
CA LEU A 187 -20.08 -0.09 10.08
C LEU A 187 -20.76 -1.37 9.57
N PRO A 188 -20.23 -2.01 8.50
CA PRO A 188 -20.56 -3.38 8.16
C PRO A 188 -19.98 -4.34 9.20
#